data_714b57219943cd5633271159bacc20a1
#
_entry.id   714b57219943cd5633271159bacc20a1
#
_cell.length_a   1.000
_cell.length_b   1.000
_cell.length_c   1.000
_cell.angle_alpha   90.00
_cell.angle_beta   90.00
_cell.angle_gamma   90.00
#
_symmetry.space_group_name_H-M   'P 1'
#
loop_
_entity.id
_entity.type
_entity.pdbx_description
1 polymer ?
#
loop_
_entity_poly.entity_id
_entity_poly.type
_entity_poly.pdbx_seq_one_letter_code
_entity_poly.pdbx_strand_id
1 'polypeptide(L)'
;DVKAAESAYASMERQLKEEMINYARNHPEYDEVKVDADEIWHDPYVLMAIISACFDGQDWTLETAMPVLDKYFKLQYIVTESVTTQRKYRTETEQRYNPETERMETVTLRVPYAYTVCHVRLENRNLSHLPVVSMSHHTMGMYALYMATHGNMEGIFHGNPYAVPLKDPMLYDIPDETLASSPTFAALMAEAEKYIGYPYVWGGASPETSFDCSGFVSYVFTNSGVYNTGRLGAKGLRSLCRNVPAAQAEPGDVVFFEGTMGDGVDGITHCGIYVGNGMMIHSGSPIGYANLNDAYWKSHFHSFGRMPGL
;
A
#
# COMPACT_ATOMS: atom_id res chain seq x y z
N ASP A 1 -16.05 16.33 -13.59
CA ASP A 1 -14.82 16.80 -12.95
C ASP A 1 -13.84 15.66 -12.54
N VAL A 2 -14.31 14.42 -12.49
CA VAL A 2 -13.50 13.23 -12.13
C VAL A 2 -12.22 13.11 -12.95
N LYS A 3 -12.33 13.17 -14.30
CA LYS A 3 -11.16 13.12 -15.20
C LYS A 3 -10.25 14.35 -15.07
N ALA A 4 -10.82 15.50 -14.74
CA ALA A 4 -10.04 16.72 -14.53
C ALA A 4 -9.20 16.63 -13.24
N ALA A 5 -9.75 16.10 -12.16
CA ALA A 5 -9.04 15.88 -10.91
C ALA A 5 -7.92 14.84 -11.05
N GLU A 6 -8.18 13.72 -11.74
CA GLU A 6 -7.16 12.72 -12.06
C GLU A 6 -6.02 13.33 -12.91
N SER A 7 -6.37 14.07 -13.96
CA SER A 7 -5.38 14.74 -14.81
C SER A 7 -4.55 15.78 -14.07
N ALA A 8 -5.14 16.49 -13.09
CA ALA A 8 -4.43 17.45 -12.25
C ALA A 8 -3.42 16.72 -11.36
N TYR A 9 -3.83 15.64 -10.69
CA TYR A 9 -2.93 14.85 -9.84
C TYR A 9 -1.80 14.21 -10.63
N ALA A 10 -2.10 13.60 -11.78
CA ALA A 10 -1.10 13.06 -12.69
C ALA A 10 -0.15 14.14 -13.25
N SER A 11 -0.60 15.41 -13.35
CA SER A 11 0.27 16.52 -13.70
C SER A 11 1.25 16.88 -12.59
N MET A 12 0.80 16.85 -11.33
CA MET A 12 1.69 17.06 -10.16
C MET A 12 2.75 15.94 -10.10
N GLU A 13 2.38 14.70 -10.37
CA GLU A 13 3.31 13.56 -10.44
C GLU A 13 4.35 13.72 -11.56
N ARG A 14 3.94 14.18 -12.74
CA ARG A 14 4.88 14.48 -13.83
C ARG A 14 5.89 15.57 -13.45
N GLN A 15 5.44 16.63 -12.78
CA GLN A 15 6.30 17.70 -12.30
C GLN A 15 7.32 17.18 -11.27
N LEU A 16 6.86 16.38 -10.31
CA LEU A 16 7.74 15.75 -9.31
C LEU A 16 8.78 14.82 -9.98
N LYS A 17 8.35 14.04 -10.98
CA LYS A 17 9.25 13.18 -11.74
C LYS A 17 10.33 13.97 -12.49
N GLU A 18 9.94 15.08 -13.11
CA GLU A 18 10.87 15.99 -13.78
C GLU A 18 11.84 16.65 -12.78
N GLU A 19 11.37 17.03 -11.61
CA GLU A 19 12.19 17.54 -10.53
C GLU A 19 13.25 16.54 -10.10
N MET A 20 12.86 15.26 -9.84
CA MET A 20 13.79 14.21 -9.45
C MET A 20 14.84 13.92 -10.52
N ILE A 21 14.43 13.87 -11.80
CA ILE A 21 15.35 13.65 -12.93
C ILE A 21 16.37 14.79 -13.05
N ASN A 22 15.95 16.03 -12.80
CA ASN A 22 16.80 17.22 -12.94
C ASN A 22 17.43 17.67 -11.62
N TYR A 23 17.31 16.89 -10.56
CA TYR A 23 17.72 17.32 -9.21
C TYR A 23 19.16 17.82 -9.15
N ALA A 24 20.12 17.07 -9.68
CA ALA A 24 21.53 17.45 -9.73
C ALA A 24 21.77 18.76 -10.50
N ARG A 25 21.03 18.99 -11.58
CA ARG A 25 21.13 20.22 -12.37
C ARG A 25 20.55 21.44 -11.64
N ASN A 26 19.50 21.22 -10.87
CA ASN A 26 18.81 22.27 -10.13
C ASN A 26 19.53 22.62 -8.81
N HIS A 27 20.47 21.78 -8.36
CA HIS A 27 21.25 21.91 -7.12
C HIS A 27 22.76 21.91 -7.38
N PRO A 28 23.27 22.93 -8.12
CA PRO A 28 24.70 23.02 -8.46
C PRO A 28 25.62 23.31 -7.27
N GLU A 29 25.06 23.59 -6.10
CA GLU A 29 25.78 23.78 -4.83
C GLU A 29 26.39 22.48 -4.30
N TYR A 30 25.93 21.31 -4.76
CA TYR A 30 26.48 20.01 -4.39
C TYR A 30 27.44 19.50 -5.46
N ASP A 31 28.59 18.96 -5.05
CA ASP A 31 29.56 18.35 -5.98
C ASP A 31 29.04 17.04 -6.60
N GLU A 32 28.18 16.33 -5.86
CA GLU A 32 27.56 15.08 -6.31
C GLU A 32 26.15 14.98 -5.74
N VAL A 33 25.21 14.53 -6.55
CA VAL A 33 23.83 14.22 -6.13
C VAL A 33 23.51 12.76 -6.43
N LYS A 34 23.00 12.05 -5.44
CA LYS A 34 22.51 10.67 -5.54
C LYS A 34 21.02 10.66 -5.25
N VAL A 35 20.23 10.30 -6.25
CA VAL A 35 18.78 10.21 -6.13
C VAL A 35 18.38 8.74 -6.00
N ASP A 36 17.66 8.44 -4.92
CA ASP A 36 16.98 7.17 -4.68
C ASP A 36 15.46 7.46 -4.61
N ALA A 37 14.71 6.99 -5.59
CA ALA A 37 13.31 7.32 -5.74
C ALA A 37 12.45 6.08 -5.95
N ASP A 38 11.37 6.00 -5.18
CA ASP A 38 10.30 5.06 -5.44
C ASP A 38 9.58 5.44 -6.75
N GLU A 39 8.83 4.50 -7.31
CA GLU A 39 8.00 4.76 -8.48
C GLU A 39 6.91 5.80 -8.15
N ILE A 40 6.74 6.78 -9.04
CA ILE A 40 5.73 7.83 -8.89
C ILE A 40 4.49 7.41 -9.67
N TRP A 41 3.45 7.02 -8.94
CA TRP A 41 2.16 6.59 -9.49
C TRP A 41 1.05 6.61 -8.45
N HIS A 42 -0.20 6.61 -8.90
CA HIS A 42 -1.38 6.40 -8.05
C HIS A 42 -2.45 5.57 -8.78
N ASP A 43 -3.34 4.94 -8.02
CA ASP A 43 -4.57 4.36 -8.55
C ASP A 43 -5.65 5.46 -8.63
N PRO A 44 -6.21 5.75 -9.82
CA PRO A 44 -7.22 6.81 -9.98
C PRO A 44 -8.52 6.51 -9.24
N TYR A 45 -8.88 5.24 -9.02
CA TYR A 45 -10.07 4.90 -8.21
C TYR A 45 -9.86 5.24 -6.74
N VAL A 46 -8.65 5.01 -6.22
CA VAL A 46 -8.27 5.42 -4.86
C VAL A 46 -8.37 6.93 -4.71
N LEU A 47 -7.84 7.69 -5.67
CA LEU A 47 -7.91 9.15 -5.65
C LEU A 47 -9.36 9.65 -5.64
N MET A 48 -10.21 9.07 -6.49
CA MET A 48 -11.64 9.44 -6.54
C MET A 48 -12.38 9.08 -5.27
N ALA A 49 -12.10 7.91 -4.69
CA ALA A 49 -12.68 7.50 -3.41
C ALA A 49 -12.29 8.47 -2.28
N ILE A 50 -11.03 8.92 -2.25
CA ILE A 50 -10.56 9.93 -1.29
C ILE A 50 -11.31 11.24 -1.45
N ILE A 51 -11.40 11.79 -2.66
CA ILE A 51 -12.08 13.06 -2.91
C ILE A 51 -13.55 12.94 -2.51
N SER A 52 -14.26 11.93 -3.02
CA SER A 52 -15.69 11.73 -2.77
C SER A 52 -15.98 11.55 -1.27
N ALA A 53 -15.11 10.84 -0.55
CA ALA A 53 -15.24 10.69 0.89
C ALA A 53 -15.02 12.01 1.65
N CYS A 54 -14.06 12.84 1.22
CA CYS A 54 -13.80 14.14 1.83
C CYS A 54 -14.96 15.13 1.63
N PHE A 55 -15.76 14.95 0.58
CA PHE A 55 -16.96 15.75 0.30
C PHE A 55 -18.26 15.09 0.82
N ASP A 56 -18.14 14.01 1.57
CA ASP A 56 -19.29 13.28 2.15
C ASP A 56 -20.33 12.87 1.09
N GLY A 57 -19.87 12.48 -0.09
CA GLY A 57 -20.70 12.09 -1.23
C GLY A 57 -21.41 13.24 -1.93
N GLN A 58 -21.14 14.49 -1.55
CA GLN A 58 -21.71 15.66 -2.22
C GLN A 58 -20.93 15.98 -3.51
N ASP A 59 -21.60 16.72 -4.40
CA ASP A 59 -20.97 17.20 -5.62
C ASP A 59 -19.77 18.12 -5.34
N TRP A 60 -18.74 17.99 -6.14
CA TRP A 60 -17.53 18.79 -6.05
C TRP A 60 -17.02 19.20 -7.45
N THR A 61 -16.26 20.26 -7.50
CA THR A 61 -15.58 20.75 -8.70
C THR A 61 -14.07 20.53 -8.57
N LEU A 62 -13.32 20.63 -9.67
CA LEU A 62 -11.86 20.60 -9.61
C LEU A 62 -11.32 21.68 -8.65
N GLU A 63 -11.86 22.88 -8.71
CA GLU A 63 -11.43 24.00 -7.84
C GLU A 63 -11.59 23.65 -6.35
N THR A 64 -12.76 23.11 -5.95
CA THR A 64 -13.00 22.72 -4.56
C THR A 64 -12.20 21.49 -4.14
N ALA A 65 -11.85 20.60 -5.09
CA ALA A 65 -11.06 19.40 -4.82
C ALA A 65 -9.53 19.68 -4.72
N MET A 66 -9.02 20.78 -5.28
CA MET A 66 -7.58 21.10 -5.28
C MET A 66 -6.92 21.03 -3.90
N PRO A 67 -7.51 21.55 -2.79
CA PRO A 67 -6.93 21.40 -1.45
C PRO A 67 -6.79 19.95 -0.99
N VAL A 68 -7.72 19.07 -1.41
CA VAL A 68 -7.65 17.63 -1.12
C VAL A 68 -6.52 16.99 -1.92
N LEU A 69 -6.40 17.30 -3.23
CA LEU A 69 -5.33 16.82 -4.07
C LEU A 69 -3.96 17.22 -3.50
N ASP A 70 -3.76 18.50 -3.16
CA ASP A 70 -2.53 19.00 -2.57
C ASP A 70 -2.17 18.30 -1.25
N LYS A 71 -3.17 18.12 -0.37
CA LYS A 71 -2.98 17.42 0.91
C LYS A 71 -2.46 16.01 0.68
N TYR A 72 -3.17 15.24 -0.14
CA TYR A 72 -2.83 13.83 -0.35
C TYR A 72 -1.56 13.64 -1.17
N PHE A 73 -1.26 14.53 -2.10
CA PHE A 73 0.02 14.56 -2.81
C PHE A 73 1.20 14.72 -1.85
N LYS A 74 1.13 15.69 -0.94
CA LYS A 74 2.17 15.94 0.10
C LYS A 74 2.28 14.81 1.12
N LEU A 75 1.18 14.09 1.38
CA LEU A 75 1.22 12.91 2.26
C LEU A 75 1.80 11.68 1.54
N GLN A 76 1.54 11.54 0.24
CA GLN A 76 2.00 10.41 -0.55
C GLN A 76 3.48 10.50 -0.86
N TYR A 77 3.95 11.67 -1.31
CA TYR A 77 5.32 11.84 -1.78
C TYR A 77 6.14 12.66 -0.78
N ILE A 78 7.11 11.99 -0.16
CA ILE A 78 8.03 12.61 0.79
C ILE A 78 9.43 12.64 0.18
N VAL A 79 9.92 13.84 -0.06
CA VAL A 79 11.31 14.07 -0.48
C VAL A 79 12.13 14.46 0.72
N THR A 80 13.22 13.75 0.96
CA THR A 80 14.18 14.07 2.03
C THR A 80 15.59 14.17 1.47
N GLU A 81 16.36 15.11 2.01
CA GLU A 81 17.76 15.33 1.68
C GLU A 81 18.66 14.99 2.86
N SER A 82 19.82 14.46 2.55
CA SER A 82 20.90 14.23 3.50
C SER A 82 22.22 14.58 2.86
N VAL A 83 22.95 15.56 3.42
CA VAL A 83 24.22 16.05 2.87
C VAL A 83 25.38 15.52 3.69
N THR A 84 26.34 14.90 3.02
CA THR A 84 27.61 14.46 3.61
C THR A 84 28.76 15.24 3.01
N THR A 85 29.75 15.61 3.84
CA THR A 85 30.95 16.30 3.39
C THR A 85 32.16 15.38 3.55
N GLN A 86 32.91 15.23 2.48
CA GLN A 86 34.15 14.45 2.44
C GLN A 86 35.33 15.38 2.19
N ARG A 87 36.48 15.10 2.78
CA ARG A 87 37.72 15.77 2.45
C ARG A 87 38.35 15.12 1.22
N LYS A 88 38.39 15.83 0.10
CA LYS A 88 39.12 15.42 -1.11
C LYS A 88 40.33 16.32 -1.33
N TYR A 89 41.18 15.94 -2.26
CA TYR A 89 42.38 16.69 -2.57
C TYR A 89 42.44 16.94 -4.07
N ARG A 90 42.81 18.17 -4.45
CA ARG A 90 43.10 18.51 -5.84
C ARG A 90 44.56 18.88 -5.96
N THR A 91 45.09 18.72 -7.16
CA THR A 91 46.47 19.11 -7.49
C THR A 91 46.44 20.52 -8.03
N GLU A 92 47.21 21.41 -7.40
CA GLU A 92 47.45 22.78 -7.86
C GLU A 92 48.95 22.95 -8.14
N THR A 93 49.30 23.79 -9.11
CA THR A 93 50.69 24.13 -9.43
C THR A 93 50.92 25.60 -9.14
N GLU A 94 52.01 25.87 -8.45
CA GLU A 94 52.49 27.24 -8.24
C GLU A 94 53.95 27.39 -8.69
N GLN A 95 54.32 28.56 -9.10
CA GLN A 95 55.73 28.92 -9.37
C GLN A 95 56.37 29.37 -8.06
N ARG A 96 57.41 28.63 -7.65
CA ARG A 96 58.19 28.97 -6.45
C ARG A 96 59.66 29.16 -6.83
N TYR A 97 60.24 30.24 -6.35
CA TYR A 97 61.69 30.49 -6.51
C TYR A 97 62.48 29.45 -5.70
N ASN A 98 63.39 28.72 -6.39
CA ASN A 98 64.36 27.83 -5.73
C ASN A 98 65.68 28.54 -5.56
N PRO A 99 66.08 28.88 -4.32
CA PRO A 99 67.33 29.60 -4.08
C PRO A 99 68.59 28.80 -4.38
N GLU A 100 68.51 27.46 -4.43
CA GLU A 100 69.66 26.59 -4.76
C GLU A 100 69.93 26.55 -6.26
N THR A 101 68.89 26.61 -7.08
CA THR A 101 69.00 26.58 -8.56
C THR A 101 68.87 27.97 -9.17
N GLU A 102 68.60 29.00 -8.36
CA GLU A 102 68.38 30.41 -8.76
C GLU A 102 67.27 30.55 -9.86
N ARG A 103 66.28 29.63 -9.87
CA ARG A 103 65.24 29.57 -10.90
C ARG A 103 63.85 29.47 -10.26
N MET A 104 62.86 29.91 -11.06
CA MET A 104 61.43 29.60 -10.78
C MET A 104 61.15 28.18 -11.17
N GLU A 105 60.70 27.36 -10.23
CA GLU A 105 60.35 25.99 -10.44
C GLU A 105 58.85 25.79 -10.22
N THR A 106 58.25 24.91 -11.00
CA THR A 106 56.81 24.53 -10.82
C THR A 106 56.73 23.50 -9.71
N VAL A 107 56.09 23.86 -8.61
CA VAL A 107 55.82 22.98 -7.49
C VAL A 107 54.37 22.52 -7.55
N THR A 108 54.17 21.21 -7.40
CA THR A 108 52.85 20.62 -7.34
C THR A 108 52.41 20.47 -5.89
N LEU A 109 51.30 21.08 -5.57
CA LEU A 109 50.71 21.07 -4.22
C LEU A 109 49.44 20.19 -4.21
N ARG A 110 49.28 19.46 -3.15
CA ARG A 110 48.06 18.71 -2.88
C ARG A 110 47.19 19.50 -1.88
N VAL A 111 46.16 20.18 -2.43
CA VAL A 111 45.31 21.08 -1.67
C VAL A 111 44.04 20.40 -1.25
N PRO A 112 43.70 20.31 0.04
CA PRO A 112 42.43 19.73 0.48
C PRO A 112 41.28 20.70 0.17
N TYR A 113 40.14 20.10 -0.20
CA TYR A 113 38.87 20.80 -0.36
C TYR A 113 37.71 19.98 0.20
N ALA A 114 36.63 20.64 0.56
CA ALA A 114 35.38 20.02 0.95
C ALA A 114 34.64 19.53 -0.32
N TYR A 115 34.24 18.28 -0.34
CA TYR A 115 33.44 17.68 -1.40
C TYR A 115 32.09 17.28 -0.81
N THR A 116 31.01 17.87 -1.31
CA THR A 116 29.66 17.71 -0.79
C THR A 116 28.88 16.71 -1.65
N VAL A 117 28.28 15.73 -0.99
CA VAL A 117 27.39 14.72 -1.62
C VAL A 117 26.02 14.86 -1.01
N CYS A 118 25.04 15.19 -1.84
CA CYS A 118 23.63 15.19 -1.47
C CYS A 118 22.99 13.85 -1.82
N HIS A 119 22.39 13.19 -0.84
CA HIS A 119 21.56 12.02 -1.00
C HIS A 119 20.11 12.44 -0.92
N VAL A 120 19.35 12.25 -1.99
CA VAL A 120 17.94 12.58 -2.09
C VAL A 120 17.15 11.29 -2.10
N ARG A 121 16.18 11.17 -1.19
CA ARG A 121 15.25 10.04 -1.15
C ARG A 121 13.84 10.54 -1.41
N LEU A 122 13.18 9.99 -2.42
CA LEU A 122 11.75 10.11 -2.65
C LEU A 122 11.07 8.84 -2.19
N GLU A 123 10.21 8.97 -1.18
CA GLU A 123 9.34 7.90 -0.69
C GLU A 123 7.93 8.06 -1.27
N ASN A 124 7.37 6.99 -1.85
CA ASN A 124 5.96 6.88 -2.21
C ASN A 124 5.24 6.04 -1.15
N ARG A 125 4.44 6.68 -0.30
CA ARG A 125 3.69 6.04 0.80
C ARG A 125 2.44 5.30 0.36
N ASN A 126 2.23 5.12 -0.91
CA ASN A 126 1.04 4.52 -1.50
C ASN A 126 -0.27 5.22 -1.10
N LEU A 127 -0.89 5.87 -2.06
CA LEU A 127 -2.10 6.68 -1.85
C LEU A 127 -3.21 5.91 -1.10
N SER A 128 -3.35 4.59 -1.36
CA SER A 128 -4.38 3.75 -0.74
C SER A 128 -4.23 3.58 0.78
N HIS A 129 -3.00 3.76 1.32
CA HIS A 129 -2.74 3.60 2.75
C HIS A 129 -3.04 4.88 3.56
N LEU A 130 -3.12 6.04 2.89
CA LEU A 130 -3.25 7.33 3.57
C LEU A 130 -4.61 7.56 4.23
N PRO A 131 -5.76 7.11 3.68
CA PRO A 131 -7.05 7.27 4.33
C PRO A 131 -7.10 6.80 5.78
N VAL A 132 -6.51 5.64 6.06
CA VAL A 132 -6.51 5.02 7.39
C VAL A 132 -5.88 5.93 8.46
N VAL A 133 -4.82 6.67 8.11
CA VAL A 133 -4.08 7.53 9.05
C VAL A 133 -4.47 9.00 8.99
N SER A 134 -5.29 9.41 8.02
CA SER A 134 -5.58 10.82 7.75
C SER A 134 -7.06 11.21 7.79
N MET A 135 -7.97 10.23 7.78
CA MET A 135 -9.43 10.44 7.77
C MET A 135 -10.04 10.21 9.16
N SER A 136 -11.17 10.85 9.41
CA SER A 136 -12.04 10.50 10.54
C SER A 136 -12.68 9.12 10.31
N HIS A 137 -13.21 8.51 11.36
CA HIS A 137 -13.91 7.23 11.26
C HIS A 137 -15.08 7.28 10.24
N HIS A 138 -15.87 8.36 10.25
CA HIS A 138 -16.96 8.56 9.29
C HIS A 138 -16.44 8.65 7.84
N THR A 139 -15.45 9.51 7.60
CA THR A 139 -14.87 9.70 6.27
C THR A 139 -14.20 8.42 5.76
N MET A 140 -13.57 7.65 6.67
CA MET A 140 -12.98 6.35 6.33
C MET A 140 -14.06 5.34 5.90
N GLY A 141 -15.23 5.33 6.55
CA GLY A 141 -16.38 4.51 6.12
C GLY A 141 -16.88 4.87 4.73
N MET A 142 -16.95 6.16 4.41
CA MET A 142 -17.28 6.63 3.05
C MET A 142 -16.24 6.21 2.02
N TYR A 143 -14.96 6.39 2.34
CA TYR A 143 -13.86 5.92 1.47
C TYR A 143 -13.96 4.41 1.19
N ALA A 144 -14.17 3.61 2.23
CA ALA A 144 -14.29 2.16 2.10
C ALA A 144 -15.47 1.75 1.20
N LEU A 145 -16.61 2.44 1.32
CA LEU A 145 -17.76 2.22 0.45
C LEU A 145 -17.43 2.52 -1.02
N TYR A 146 -16.77 3.66 -1.28
CA TYR A 146 -16.34 4.00 -2.65
C TYR A 146 -15.31 3.01 -3.20
N MET A 147 -14.39 2.51 -2.39
CA MET A 147 -13.45 1.48 -2.82
C MET A 147 -14.15 0.15 -3.14
N ALA A 148 -15.13 -0.26 -2.34
CA ALA A 148 -15.88 -1.51 -2.55
C ALA A 148 -16.77 -1.48 -3.81
N THR A 149 -17.16 -0.29 -4.28
CA THR A 149 -18.10 -0.12 -5.40
C THR A 149 -17.52 0.65 -6.59
N HIS A 150 -16.28 1.14 -6.49
CA HIS A 150 -15.69 2.18 -7.37
C HIS A 150 -16.63 3.38 -7.58
N GLY A 151 -17.51 3.66 -6.62
CA GLY A 151 -18.50 4.74 -6.71
C GLY A 151 -19.42 4.61 -7.92
N ASN A 152 -19.68 3.40 -8.42
CA ASN A 152 -20.36 3.08 -9.68
C ASN A 152 -19.69 3.71 -10.92
N MET A 153 -18.38 3.97 -10.86
CA MET A 153 -17.60 4.55 -11.97
C MET A 153 -16.70 3.52 -12.65
N GLU A 154 -17.07 2.24 -12.60
CA GLU A 154 -16.30 1.19 -13.23
C GLU A 154 -16.06 1.50 -14.72
N GLY A 155 -14.84 1.28 -15.17
CA GLY A 155 -14.44 1.51 -16.57
C GLY A 155 -14.15 2.96 -16.95
N ILE A 156 -14.40 3.98 -16.10
CA ILE A 156 -14.14 5.38 -16.43
C ILE A 156 -12.64 5.65 -16.69
N PHE A 157 -11.76 4.88 -16.06
CA PHE A 157 -10.31 4.91 -16.23
C PHE A 157 -9.77 3.76 -17.07
N HIS A 158 -10.59 3.19 -17.94
CA HIS A 158 -10.16 2.14 -18.85
C HIS A 158 -8.92 2.58 -19.66
N GLY A 159 -7.88 1.73 -19.64
CA GLY A 159 -6.61 2.02 -20.31
C GLY A 159 -5.58 2.77 -19.46
N ASN A 160 -5.92 3.22 -18.25
CA ASN A 160 -4.94 3.70 -17.29
C ASN A 160 -4.20 2.49 -16.69
N PRO A 161 -2.85 2.41 -16.80
CA PRO A 161 -2.10 1.23 -16.34
C PRO A 161 -2.11 1.04 -14.81
N TYR A 162 -2.45 2.08 -14.07
CA TYR A 162 -2.49 2.06 -12.61
C TYR A 162 -3.92 1.91 -12.04
N ALA A 163 -4.95 1.97 -12.89
CA ALA A 163 -6.31 1.72 -12.48
C ALA A 163 -6.50 0.24 -12.15
N VAL A 164 -6.71 -0.06 -10.88
CA VAL A 164 -6.97 -1.43 -10.42
C VAL A 164 -8.46 -1.74 -10.58
N PRO A 165 -8.85 -2.64 -11.52
CA PRO A 165 -10.25 -2.99 -11.68
C PRO A 165 -10.75 -3.74 -10.44
N LEU A 166 -12.04 -3.57 -10.12
CA LEU A 166 -12.67 -4.43 -9.11
C LEU A 166 -12.59 -5.89 -9.56
N LYS A 167 -12.13 -6.73 -8.65
CA LYS A 167 -12.23 -8.18 -8.81
C LYS A 167 -13.57 -8.60 -8.23
N ASP A 168 -14.37 -9.26 -9.05
CA ASP A 168 -15.66 -9.79 -8.60
C ASP A 168 -15.51 -10.92 -7.59
N PRO A 169 -16.49 -11.05 -6.73
CA PRO A 169 -17.42 -10.04 -6.23
C PRO A 169 -16.86 -9.37 -4.98
N MET A 170 -16.64 -8.06 -5.00
CA MET A 170 -16.22 -7.31 -3.80
C MET A 170 -17.28 -7.35 -2.72
N LEU A 171 -18.55 -7.36 -3.12
CA LEU A 171 -19.70 -7.51 -2.24
C LEU A 171 -20.37 -8.86 -2.53
N TYR A 172 -20.77 -9.54 -1.50
CA TYR A 172 -21.47 -10.82 -1.58
C TYR A 172 -22.57 -10.86 -0.51
N ASP A 173 -23.79 -11.18 -0.93
CA ASP A 173 -24.92 -11.34 -0.04
C ASP A 173 -24.94 -12.78 0.49
N ILE A 174 -24.49 -12.95 1.73
CA ILE A 174 -24.48 -14.26 2.37
C ILE A 174 -25.93 -14.67 2.62
N PRO A 175 -26.36 -15.86 2.15
CA PRO A 175 -27.74 -16.29 2.38
C PRO A 175 -28.11 -16.30 3.87
N ASP A 176 -29.31 -15.78 4.19
CA ASP A 176 -29.81 -15.68 5.56
C ASP A 176 -29.80 -17.02 6.30
N GLU A 177 -30.11 -18.13 5.61
CA GLU A 177 -30.05 -19.47 6.18
C GLU A 177 -28.61 -19.86 6.58
N THR A 178 -27.60 -19.38 5.86
CA THR A 178 -26.19 -19.61 6.21
C THR A 178 -25.81 -18.87 7.46
N LEU A 179 -26.18 -17.59 7.57
CA LEU A 179 -25.97 -16.78 8.79
C LEU A 179 -26.72 -17.37 9.99
N ALA A 180 -27.97 -17.79 9.78
CA ALA A 180 -28.81 -18.37 10.83
C ALA A 180 -28.34 -19.75 11.30
N SER A 181 -27.56 -20.49 10.48
CA SER A 181 -27.10 -21.83 10.81
C SER A 181 -26.07 -21.87 11.94
N SER A 182 -25.32 -20.78 12.16
CA SER A 182 -24.28 -20.71 13.19
C SER A 182 -24.18 -19.31 13.79
N PRO A 183 -24.56 -19.13 15.07
CA PRO A 183 -24.36 -17.86 15.77
C PRO A 183 -22.89 -17.41 15.80
N THR A 184 -21.96 -18.36 15.86
CA THR A 184 -20.52 -18.11 15.83
C THR A 184 -20.10 -17.52 14.49
N PHE A 185 -20.58 -18.12 13.38
CA PHE A 185 -20.30 -17.59 12.03
C PHE A 185 -20.94 -16.21 11.84
N ALA A 186 -22.18 -16.03 12.30
CA ALA A 186 -22.83 -14.72 12.21
C ALA A 186 -22.05 -13.63 12.97
N ALA A 187 -21.49 -13.96 14.14
CA ALA A 187 -20.64 -13.03 14.89
C ALA A 187 -19.33 -12.69 14.15
N LEU A 188 -18.71 -13.69 13.50
CA LEU A 188 -17.52 -13.46 12.66
C LEU A 188 -17.85 -12.50 11.51
N MET A 189 -18.96 -12.71 10.80
CA MET A 189 -19.32 -11.88 9.66
C MET A 189 -19.73 -10.48 10.08
N ALA A 190 -20.48 -10.35 11.17
CA ALA A 190 -20.84 -9.03 11.74
C ALA A 190 -19.60 -8.19 12.11
N GLU A 191 -18.47 -8.84 12.44
CA GLU A 191 -17.19 -8.14 12.64
C GLU A 191 -16.47 -7.89 11.32
N ALA A 192 -16.31 -8.91 10.47
CA ALA A 192 -15.53 -8.86 9.25
C ALA A 192 -16.04 -7.81 8.24
N GLU A 193 -17.35 -7.73 8.06
CA GLU A 193 -17.98 -6.85 7.07
C GLU A 193 -17.82 -5.36 7.38
N LYS A 194 -17.50 -4.98 8.62
CA LYS A 194 -17.20 -3.58 8.99
C LYS A 194 -16.02 -3.00 8.23
N TYR A 195 -15.15 -3.86 7.72
CA TYR A 195 -13.88 -3.47 7.11
C TYR A 195 -13.83 -3.66 5.60
N ILE A 196 -14.93 -4.06 4.96
CA ILE A 196 -15.02 -4.13 3.49
C ILE A 196 -14.65 -2.76 2.91
N GLY A 197 -13.76 -2.76 1.90
CA GLY A 197 -13.23 -1.56 1.27
C GLY A 197 -11.99 -0.96 1.95
N TYR A 198 -11.59 -1.44 3.13
CA TYR A 198 -10.32 -1.03 3.75
C TYR A 198 -9.13 -1.53 2.92
N PRO A 199 -8.05 -0.71 2.81
CA PRO A 199 -6.88 -1.10 2.02
C PRO A 199 -6.12 -2.25 2.65
N TYR A 200 -5.44 -3.05 1.82
CA TYR A 200 -4.41 -3.97 2.31
C TYR A 200 -3.19 -3.19 2.77
N VAL A 201 -2.76 -3.39 4.00
CA VAL A 201 -1.53 -2.78 4.54
C VAL A 201 -0.67 -3.87 5.17
N TRP A 202 0.52 -4.08 4.65
CA TRP A 202 1.47 -5.08 5.16
C TRP A 202 1.77 -4.85 6.65
N GLY A 203 1.59 -5.91 7.46
CA GLY A 203 1.78 -5.84 8.91
C GLY A 203 0.60 -5.23 9.67
N GLY A 204 -0.38 -4.66 8.98
CA GLY A 204 -1.58 -4.08 9.60
C GLY A 204 -2.43 -5.15 10.30
N ALA A 205 -3.05 -4.78 11.44
CA ALA A 205 -3.78 -5.71 12.28
C ALA A 205 -4.89 -5.07 13.11
N SER A 206 -5.29 -3.85 12.79
CA SER A 206 -6.37 -3.11 13.47
C SER A 206 -7.01 -2.10 12.53
N PRO A 207 -8.21 -1.58 12.84
CA PRO A 207 -8.83 -0.53 12.05
C PRO A 207 -7.95 0.72 11.84
N GLU A 208 -7.10 1.05 12.81
CA GLU A 208 -6.21 2.23 12.77
C GLU A 208 -4.99 2.03 11.86
N THR A 209 -4.59 0.78 11.64
CA THR A 209 -3.45 0.42 10.77
C THR A 209 -3.90 -0.15 9.43
N SER A 210 -5.21 -0.42 9.26
CA SER A 210 -5.75 -1.36 8.31
C SER A 210 -5.17 -2.77 8.53
N PHE A 211 -5.25 -3.66 7.55
CA PHE A 211 -4.99 -5.07 7.76
C PHE A 211 -4.16 -5.68 6.62
N ASP A 212 -3.26 -6.60 6.99
CA ASP A 212 -2.83 -7.65 6.08
C ASP A 212 -3.78 -8.86 6.18
N CYS A 213 -3.57 -9.90 5.37
CA CYS A 213 -4.46 -11.06 5.33
C CYS A 213 -4.61 -11.75 6.69
N SER A 214 -3.52 -11.98 7.37
CA SER A 214 -3.49 -12.66 8.68
C SER A 214 -3.90 -11.74 9.83
N GLY A 215 -3.60 -10.46 9.72
CA GLY A 215 -4.05 -9.43 10.66
C GLY A 215 -5.56 -9.30 10.65
N PHE A 216 -6.17 -9.31 9.46
CA PHE A 216 -7.62 -9.29 9.30
C PHE A 216 -8.28 -10.51 9.97
N VAL A 217 -7.84 -11.73 9.60
CA VAL A 217 -8.38 -12.96 10.20
C VAL A 217 -8.18 -12.97 11.72
N SER A 218 -6.99 -12.64 12.21
CA SER A 218 -6.70 -12.59 13.65
C SER A 218 -7.61 -11.60 14.39
N TYR A 219 -7.77 -10.42 13.82
CA TYR A 219 -8.61 -9.37 14.39
C TYR A 219 -10.07 -9.77 14.46
N VAL A 220 -10.61 -10.30 13.34
CA VAL A 220 -12.02 -10.72 13.24
C VAL A 220 -12.32 -11.81 14.27
N PHE A 221 -11.50 -12.85 14.37
CA PHE A 221 -11.70 -13.93 15.35
C PHE A 221 -11.64 -13.43 16.80
N THR A 222 -10.70 -12.53 17.09
CA THR A 222 -10.52 -11.99 18.44
C THR A 222 -11.68 -11.06 18.83
N ASN A 223 -12.06 -10.13 17.94
CA ASN A 223 -13.06 -9.10 18.29
C ASN A 223 -14.49 -9.57 18.15
N SER A 224 -14.76 -10.60 17.35
CA SER A 224 -16.06 -11.29 17.37
C SER A 224 -16.30 -12.10 18.66
N GLY A 225 -15.25 -12.30 19.47
CA GLY A 225 -15.32 -13.10 20.68
C GLY A 225 -15.29 -14.62 20.44
N VAL A 226 -15.10 -15.07 19.20
CA VAL A 226 -15.08 -16.49 18.84
C VAL A 226 -13.81 -17.17 19.37
N TYR A 227 -12.64 -16.59 19.09
CA TYR A 227 -11.38 -17.11 19.59
C TYR A 227 -10.29 -16.03 19.60
N ASN A 228 -9.62 -15.86 20.71
CA ASN A 228 -8.49 -14.94 20.79
C ASN A 228 -7.23 -15.56 20.18
N THR A 229 -6.93 -15.20 18.94
CA THR A 229 -5.74 -15.70 18.25
C THR A 229 -4.46 -14.96 18.63
N GLY A 230 -4.56 -13.78 19.25
CA GLY A 230 -3.48 -12.80 19.25
C GLY A 230 -3.13 -12.35 17.83
N ARG A 231 -1.94 -11.76 17.64
CA ARG A 231 -1.42 -11.40 16.32
C ARG A 231 -0.53 -12.52 15.77
N LEU A 232 -1.08 -13.32 14.85
CA LEU A 232 -0.35 -14.38 14.16
C LEU A 232 -0.24 -14.08 12.67
N GLY A 233 0.84 -14.54 12.01
CA GLY A 233 0.95 -14.60 10.57
C GLY A 233 0.14 -15.80 10.01
N ALA A 234 -0.04 -15.88 8.68
CA ALA A 234 -0.83 -16.92 8.04
C ALA A 234 -0.36 -18.34 8.39
N LYS A 235 0.95 -18.58 8.46
CA LYS A 235 1.52 -19.87 8.93
C LYS A 235 1.13 -20.19 10.40
N GLY A 236 1.16 -19.19 11.25
CA GLY A 236 0.77 -19.33 12.68
C GLY A 236 -0.71 -19.65 12.84
N LEU A 237 -1.58 -18.95 12.10
CA LEU A 237 -3.01 -19.25 12.07
C LEU A 237 -3.27 -20.68 11.58
N ARG A 238 -2.56 -21.11 10.51
CA ARG A 238 -2.68 -22.47 10.01
C ARG A 238 -2.28 -23.52 11.06
N SER A 239 -1.25 -23.26 11.81
CA SER A 239 -0.79 -24.17 12.88
C SER A 239 -1.78 -24.27 14.05
N LEU A 240 -2.57 -23.21 14.27
CA LEU A 240 -3.59 -23.17 15.31
C LEU A 240 -4.85 -23.96 14.91
N CYS A 241 -5.14 -24.03 13.61
CA CYS A 241 -6.32 -24.69 13.09
C CYS A 241 -6.16 -26.22 12.99
N ARG A 242 -7.23 -26.98 13.29
CA ARG A 242 -7.32 -28.38 12.84
C ARG A 242 -7.56 -28.45 11.35
N ASN A 243 -7.00 -29.45 10.69
CA ASN A 243 -7.18 -29.62 9.25
C ASN A 243 -8.63 -30.01 8.92
N VAL A 244 -9.18 -29.44 7.85
CA VAL A 244 -10.53 -29.73 7.35
C VAL A 244 -10.41 -30.15 5.89
N PRO A 245 -10.91 -31.36 5.52
CA PRO A 245 -11.03 -31.75 4.12
C PRO A 245 -11.94 -30.76 3.36
N ALA A 246 -11.61 -30.43 2.11
CA ALA A 246 -12.36 -29.43 1.33
C ALA A 246 -13.85 -29.74 1.23
N ALA A 247 -14.21 -31.03 1.14
CA ALA A 247 -15.62 -31.48 1.11
C ALA A 247 -16.38 -31.31 2.44
N GLN A 248 -15.67 -30.97 3.53
CA GLN A 248 -16.21 -30.77 4.88
C GLN A 248 -16.01 -29.35 5.38
N ALA A 249 -15.58 -28.44 4.48
CA ALA A 249 -15.42 -27.04 4.81
C ALA A 249 -16.79 -26.39 5.08
N GLU A 250 -16.89 -25.68 6.18
CA GLU A 250 -18.10 -24.99 6.63
C GLU A 250 -17.84 -23.49 6.75
N PRO A 251 -18.90 -22.64 6.64
CA PRO A 251 -18.76 -21.22 6.89
C PRO A 251 -18.10 -20.92 8.25
N GLY A 252 -17.09 -20.05 8.24
CA GLY A 252 -16.23 -19.73 9.38
C GLY A 252 -14.87 -20.42 9.33
N ASP A 253 -14.70 -21.51 8.59
CA ASP A 253 -13.36 -22.10 8.41
C ASP A 253 -12.41 -21.11 7.75
N VAL A 254 -11.13 -21.18 8.11
CA VAL A 254 -10.09 -20.36 7.47
C VAL A 254 -9.57 -21.09 6.24
N VAL A 255 -9.54 -20.40 5.11
CA VAL A 255 -8.93 -20.90 3.88
C VAL A 255 -7.52 -20.35 3.75
N PHE A 256 -6.57 -21.21 3.38
CA PHE A 256 -5.14 -20.90 3.28
C PHE A 256 -4.63 -21.11 1.86
N PHE A 257 -3.69 -20.24 1.46
CA PHE A 257 -3.08 -20.26 0.14
C PHE A 257 -1.56 -20.15 0.23
N GLU A 258 -0.89 -20.62 -0.82
CA GLU A 258 0.56 -20.52 -0.99
C GLU A 258 0.92 -19.84 -2.32
N GLY A 259 2.15 -19.31 -2.44
CA GLY A 259 2.63 -18.70 -3.67
C GLY A 259 1.96 -17.38 -4.07
N THR A 260 1.19 -16.72 -3.18
CA THR A 260 0.49 -15.46 -3.49
C THR A 260 1.38 -14.23 -3.37
N MET A 261 2.63 -14.37 -2.90
CA MET A 261 3.56 -13.27 -2.65
C MET A 261 4.77 -13.27 -3.60
N GLY A 262 4.64 -13.93 -4.75
CA GLY A 262 5.71 -14.05 -5.74
C GLY A 262 6.76 -15.12 -5.40
N ASP A 263 7.79 -15.22 -6.24
CA ASP A 263 8.82 -16.24 -6.14
C ASP A 263 9.68 -16.07 -4.88
N GLY A 264 10.00 -17.20 -4.24
CA GLY A 264 10.93 -17.24 -3.10
C GLY A 264 10.30 -17.15 -1.72
N VAL A 265 8.98 -17.05 -1.59
CA VAL A 265 8.28 -17.17 -0.30
C VAL A 265 7.61 -18.52 -0.19
N ASP A 266 8.24 -19.43 0.56
CA ASP A 266 7.73 -20.80 0.71
C ASP A 266 6.58 -20.92 1.72
N GLY A 267 5.66 -21.83 1.41
CA GLY A 267 4.55 -22.22 2.26
C GLY A 267 3.39 -21.23 2.22
N ILE A 268 2.62 -21.17 3.31
CA ILE A 268 1.38 -20.40 3.37
C ILE A 268 1.69 -18.90 3.41
N THR A 269 1.16 -18.19 2.42
CA THR A 269 1.39 -16.76 2.19
C THR A 269 0.13 -15.90 2.30
N HIS A 270 -1.07 -16.53 2.26
CA HIS A 270 -2.33 -15.81 2.36
C HIS A 270 -3.40 -16.63 3.08
N CYS A 271 -4.41 -15.93 3.63
CA CYS A 271 -5.57 -16.56 4.25
C CYS A 271 -6.81 -15.65 4.16
N GLY A 272 -8.00 -16.30 4.26
CA GLY A 272 -9.30 -15.65 4.34
C GLY A 272 -10.27 -16.49 5.18
N ILE A 273 -11.48 -15.98 5.40
CA ILE A 273 -12.57 -16.69 6.09
C ILE A 273 -13.53 -17.21 5.04
N TYR A 274 -13.75 -18.52 5.02
CA TYR A 274 -14.71 -19.15 4.12
C TYR A 274 -16.15 -18.79 4.55
N VAL A 275 -16.99 -18.42 3.58
CA VAL A 275 -18.37 -17.98 3.86
C VAL A 275 -19.43 -18.90 3.23
N GLY A 276 -19.00 -20.04 2.71
CA GLY A 276 -19.88 -20.95 1.99
C GLY A 276 -19.92 -20.68 0.48
N ASN A 277 -20.55 -21.59 -0.27
CA ASN A 277 -20.80 -21.46 -1.72
C ASN A 277 -19.55 -21.16 -2.57
N GLY A 278 -18.37 -21.58 -2.13
CA GLY A 278 -17.11 -21.29 -2.81
C GLY A 278 -16.65 -19.85 -2.66
N MET A 279 -17.14 -19.11 -1.67
CA MET A 279 -16.80 -17.73 -1.41
C MET A 279 -15.97 -17.58 -0.14
N MET A 280 -15.11 -16.57 -0.10
CA MET A 280 -14.39 -16.15 1.10
C MET A 280 -14.44 -14.63 1.26
N ILE A 281 -14.27 -14.14 2.50
CA ILE A 281 -13.89 -12.76 2.77
C ILE A 281 -12.43 -12.72 3.19
N HIS A 282 -11.66 -11.77 2.64
CA HIS A 282 -10.25 -11.67 2.93
C HIS A 282 -9.73 -10.24 2.83
N SER A 283 -8.58 -9.97 3.43
CA SER A 283 -7.86 -8.73 3.14
C SER A 283 -7.15 -8.88 1.80
N GLY A 284 -7.87 -8.45 0.76
CA GLY A 284 -7.36 -8.19 -0.57
C GLY A 284 -6.97 -6.71 -0.70
N SER A 285 -6.97 -6.19 -1.92
CA SER A 285 -6.73 -4.76 -2.18
C SER A 285 -7.89 -4.18 -3.01
N PRO A 286 -8.95 -3.72 -2.34
CA PRO A 286 -9.24 -3.66 -0.90
C PRO A 286 -9.78 -4.96 -0.28
N ILE A 287 -10.10 -4.92 1.06
CA ILE A 287 -10.82 -6.01 1.74
C ILE A 287 -12.17 -6.21 1.08
N GLY A 288 -12.52 -7.45 0.81
CA GLY A 288 -13.79 -7.83 0.20
C GLY A 288 -13.94 -9.33 0.05
N TYR A 289 -14.99 -9.71 -0.67
CA TYR A 289 -15.25 -11.11 -1.00
C TYR A 289 -14.47 -11.53 -2.25
N ALA A 290 -14.19 -12.81 -2.34
CA ALA A 290 -13.56 -13.43 -3.52
C ALA A 290 -14.11 -14.84 -3.75
N ASN A 291 -14.16 -15.22 -5.04
CA ASN A 291 -14.64 -16.53 -5.45
C ASN A 291 -13.47 -17.53 -5.50
N LEU A 292 -13.50 -18.54 -4.65
CA LEU A 292 -12.50 -19.61 -4.60
C LEU A 292 -12.44 -20.44 -5.90
N ASN A 293 -13.48 -20.34 -6.75
CA ASN A 293 -13.51 -21.03 -8.03
C ASN A 293 -12.71 -20.30 -9.13
N ASP A 294 -12.25 -19.08 -8.90
CA ASP A 294 -11.39 -18.39 -9.84
C ASP A 294 -10.06 -19.11 -10.03
N ALA A 295 -9.53 -19.04 -11.25
CA ALA A 295 -8.30 -19.74 -11.62
C ALA A 295 -7.12 -19.38 -10.70
N TYR A 296 -7.02 -18.10 -10.31
CA TYR A 296 -6.00 -17.64 -9.40
C TYR A 296 -6.08 -18.33 -8.03
N TRP A 297 -7.24 -18.30 -7.37
CA TRP A 297 -7.40 -18.90 -6.05
C TRP A 297 -7.30 -20.42 -6.08
N LYS A 298 -7.81 -21.07 -7.13
CA LYS A 298 -7.63 -22.53 -7.32
C LYS A 298 -6.18 -22.94 -7.44
N SER A 299 -5.36 -22.16 -8.17
CA SER A 299 -3.95 -22.50 -8.39
C SER A 299 -3.08 -22.29 -7.14
N HIS A 300 -3.53 -21.44 -6.21
CA HIS A 300 -2.81 -21.13 -4.97
C HIS A 300 -3.41 -21.82 -3.73
N PHE A 301 -4.48 -22.56 -3.88
CA PHE A 301 -5.18 -23.22 -2.76
C PHE A 301 -4.26 -24.21 -2.04
N HIS A 302 -4.14 -24.05 -0.73
CA HIS A 302 -3.38 -24.95 0.12
C HIS A 302 -4.31 -25.85 0.96
N SER A 303 -5.18 -25.30 1.79
CA SER A 303 -6.03 -26.08 2.70
C SER A 303 -7.12 -25.25 3.35
N PHE A 304 -8.10 -25.94 3.93
CA PHE A 304 -8.98 -25.38 4.95
C PHE A 304 -8.52 -25.77 6.35
N GLY A 305 -8.81 -24.90 7.33
CA GLY A 305 -8.55 -25.15 8.72
C GLY A 305 -9.66 -24.60 9.60
N ARG A 306 -10.10 -25.36 10.58
CA ARG A 306 -11.09 -24.93 11.56
C ARG A 306 -10.41 -24.39 12.81
N MET A 307 -10.73 -23.15 13.14
CA MET A 307 -10.21 -22.49 14.33
C MET A 307 -10.84 -23.10 15.58
N PRO A 308 -10.12 -23.14 16.72
CA PRO A 308 -10.78 -23.43 17.99
C PRO A 308 -11.92 -22.43 18.26
N GLY A 309 -13.05 -22.93 18.78
CA GLY A 309 -14.24 -22.12 19.04
C GLY A 309 -15.32 -22.18 17.94
N LEU A 310 -15.01 -22.79 16.80
CA LEU A 310 -15.98 -23.11 15.72
C LEU A 310 -16.54 -24.51 15.88
#